data_9b69335af66398094b9787d603ee5886
#
_entry.id   9b69335af66398094b9787d603ee5886
#
_cell.length_a   1.000
_cell.length_b   1.000
_cell.length_c   1.000
_cell.angle_alpha   90.00
_cell.angle_beta   90.00
_cell.angle_gamma   90.00
#
_symmetry.space_group_name_H-M   'P 1'
#
loop_
_entity.id
_entity.type
_entity.pdbx_description
1 polymer ?
#
loop_
_entity_poly.entity_id
_entity_poly.type
_entity_poly.pdbx_seq_one_letter_code
_entity_poly.pdbx_strand_id
1 'polypeptide(L)'
;MILRSSLIALLCLTALMAQKYSGPRPPKPDVPYLVHADSLVATEVTEAKEEKRKQDVAYVVAGASSSARTPLAGPAFVFQSDKIPAEKLQLYRFDVKNGQREVVTSHKGKAVAHPRRINVNPLGGGLFKIEVDEHLDNGEYGLTPEDSNQVFCFQVY
;
A
#
# COMPACT_ATOMS: atom_id res chain seq x y z
N MET A 1 48.17 8.60 52.66
CA MET A 1 48.12 9.33 51.37
C MET A 1 47.17 8.54 50.45
N ILE A 2 45.90 8.96 50.35
CA ILE A 2 44.80 8.22 49.64
C ILE A 2 44.58 8.92 48.32
N LEU A 3 44.94 8.26 47.22
CA LEU A 3 44.67 8.73 45.85
C LEU A 3 43.22 8.38 45.49
N ARG A 4 42.36 9.38 45.40
CA ARG A 4 41.01 9.24 44.90
C ARG A 4 41.01 9.37 43.36
N SER A 5 40.92 8.24 42.69
CA SER A 5 40.68 8.22 41.24
C SER A 5 39.21 8.45 40.98
N SER A 6 38.86 9.63 40.49
CA SER A 6 37.50 9.93 39.98
C SER A 6 37.37 9.39 38.59
N LEU A 7 36.61 8.31 38.44
CA LEU A 7 36.20 7.73 37.13
C LEU A 7 35.02 8.56 36.59
N ILE A 8 35.33 9.47 35.68
CA ILE A 8 34.28 10.20 34.92
C ILE A 8 33.74 9.25 33.87
N ALA A 9 32.61 8.67 34.15
CA ALA A 9 31.85 7.92 33.16
C ALA A 9 31.23 8.91 32.16
N LEU A 10 31.84 9.03 30.98
CA LEU A 10 31.30 9.78 29.85
C LEU A 10 30.15 8.98 29.24
N LEU A 11 28.93 9.33 29.65
CA LEU A 11 27.71 8.80 29.07
C LEU A 11 27.57 9.39 27.66
N CYS A 12 28.02 8.65 26.62
CA CYS A 12 27.69 8.97 25.24
C CYS A 12 26.20 8.68 25.02
N LEU A 13 25.35 9.70 25.22
CA LEU A 13 24.00 9.71 24.69
C LEU A 13 24.11 9.82 23.17
N THR A 14 24.17 8.69 22.49
CA THR A 14 23.89 8.66 21.06
C THR A 14 22.39 8.91 20.89
N ALA A 15 22.03 10.18 20.69
CA ALA A 15 20.71 10.53 20.20
C ALA A 15 20.57 9.88 18.83
N LEU A 16 19.82 8.77 18.75
CA LEU A 16 19.32 8.26 17.47
C LEU A 16 18.42 9.36 16.90
N MET A 17 19.01 10.22 16.06
CA MET A 17 18.25 11.13 15.23
C MET A 17 17.44 10.26 14.29
N ALA A 18 16.17 10.01 14.62
CA ALA A 18 15.22 9.41 13.71
C ALA A 18 15.22 10.25 12.44
N GLN A 19 15.72 9.68 11.35
CA GLN A 19 15.88 10.40 10.09
C GLN A 19 14.50 10.79 9.58
N LYS A 20 14.19 12.08 9.65
CA LYS A 20 12.90 12.61 9.19
C LYS A 20 12.78 12.36 7.69
N TYR A 21 11.66 11.77 7.25
CA TYR A 21 11.38 11.59 5.84
C TYR A 21 11.44 12.93 5.09
N SER A 22 12.29 12.98 4.06
CA SER A 22 12.54 14.18 3.24
C SER A 22 12.02 14.05 1.80
N GLY A 23 11.42 12.92 1.45
CA GLY A 23 10.87 12.68 0.12
C GLY A 23 9.57 13.44 -0.15
N PRO A 24 8.99 13.27 -1.35
CA PRO A 24 7.75 13.93 -1.74
C PRO A 24 6.58 13.49 -0.84
N ARG A 25 5.70 14.43 -0.51
CA ARG A 25 4.55 14.18 0.34
C ARG A 25 3.26 14.15 -0.48
N PRO A 26 2.31 13.23 -0.14
CA PRO A 26 1.02 13.19 -0.81
C PRO A 26 0.30 14.54 -0.76
N PRO A 27 -0.20 15.06 -1.90
CA PRO A 27 -0.99 16.29 -1.92
C PRO A 27 -2.33 16.17 -1.20
N LYS A 28 -2.90 14.95 -1.15
CA LYS A 28 -4.17 14.67 -0.50
C LYS A 28 -4.03 13.53 0.49
N PRO A 29 -4.68 13.60 1.66
CA PRO A 29 -4.77 12.47 2.58
C PRO A 29 -5.68 11.37 2.02
N ASP A 30 -5.58 10.20 2.64
CA ASP A 30 -6.43 9.03 2.40
C ASP A 30 -6.37 8.46 0.98
N VAL A 31 -5.32 8.79 0.22
CA VAL A 31 -5.02 8.27 -1.12
C VAL A 31 -3.57 7.83 -1.17
N PRO A 32 -3.28 6.58 -1.52
CA PRO A 32 -1.92 6.15 -1.83
C PRO A 32 -1.42 6.75 -3.14
N TYR A 33 -0.18 7.19 -3.16
CA TYR A 33 0.49 7.74 -4.34
C TYR A 33 1.65 6.84 -4.74
N LEU A 34 1.68 6.41 -5.99
CA LEU A 34 2.84 5.75 -6.60
C LEU A 34 4.05 6.69 -6.58
N VAL A 35 5.20 6.15 -6.19
CA VAL A 35 6.46 6.89 -6.19
C VAL A 35 7.21 6.62 -7.50
N HIS A 36 7.41 7.65 -8.29
CA HIS A 36 8.22 7.61 -9.52
C HIS A 36 9.38 8.61 -9.37
N ALA A 37 10.55 8.14 -8.94
CA ALA A 37 11.68 8.99 -8.58
C ALA A 37 11.25 10.09 -7.58
N ASP A 38 11.27 11.34 -7.96
CA ASP A 38 10.87 12.49 -7.13
C ASP A 38 9.42 12.94 -7.34
N SER A 39 8.65 12.19 -8.13
CA SER A 39 7.26 12.53 -8.45
C SER A 39 6.28 11.50 -7.88
N LEU A 40 5.06 11.95 -7.64
CA LEU A 40 3.97 11.14 -7.12
C LEU A 40 2.83 11.06 -8.13
N VAL A 41 2.31 9.86 -8.33
CA VAL A 41 1.12 9.62 -9.15
C VAL A 41 0.01 9.08 -8.26
N ALA A 42 -1.11 9.80 -8.19
CA ALA A 42 -2.27 9.35 -7.41
C ALA A 42 -2.81 8.03 -7.99
N THR A 43 -3.11 7.08 -7.12
CA THR A 43 -3.88 5.90 -7.51
C THR A 43 -5.31 6.31 -7.90
N GLU A 44 -5.95 5.49 -8.73
CA GLU A 44 -7.37 5.69 -9.06
C GLU A 44 -8.24 5.29 -7.87
N VAL A 45 -8.95 6.26 -7.30
CA VAL A 45 -9.86 6.01 -6.17
C VAL A 45 -11.23 5.59 -6.71
N THR A 46 -11.69 4.40 -6.36
CA THR A 46 -12.98 3.86 -6.80
C THR A 46 -13.58 2.96 -5.72
N GLU A 47 -14.78 2.47 -5.98
CA GLU A 47 -15.45 1.49 -5.14
C GLU A 47 -15.71 0.21 -5.92
N ALA A 48 -15.46 -0.94 -5.30
CA ALA A 48 -15.83 -2.23 -5.82
C ALA A 48 -17.28 -2.56 -5.45
N LYS A 49 -17.99 -3.23 -6.36
CA LYS A 49 -19.31 -3.80 -6.10
C LYS A 49 -19.18 -5.29 -5.82
N GLU A 50 -19.75 -5.73 -4.72
CA GLU A 50 -19.90 -7.15 -4.44
C GLU A 50 -20.93 -7.76 -5.39
N GLU A 51 -20.56 -8.81 -6.09
CA GLU A 51 -21.44 -9.63 -6.91
C GLU A 51 -21.49 -11.06 -6.38
N LYS A 52 -22.68 -11.46 -5.94
CA LYS A 52 -22.96 -12.86 -5.57
C LYS A 52 -23.42 -13.62 -6.79
N ARG A 53 -22.58 -14.51 -7.26
CA ARG A 53 -22.83 -15.41 -8.39
C ARG A 53 -23.21 -16.80 -7.87
N LYS A 54 -23.67 -17.70 -8.73
CA LYS A 54 -24.14 -19.05 -8.32
C LYS A 54 -23.14 -19.80 -7.43
N GLN A 55 -21.84 -19.70 -7.71
CA GLN A 55 -20.78 -20.37 -6.98
C GLN A 55 -19.70 -19.43 -6.44
N ASP A 56 -19.69 -18.18 -6.88
CA ASP A 56 -18.64 -17.21 -6.61
C ASP A 56 -19.18 -15.97 -5.90
N VAL A 57 -18.32 -15.37 -5.09
CA VAL A 57 -18.44 -13.98 -4.68
C VAL A 57 -17.27 -13.23 -5.31
N ALA A 58 -17.58 -12.20 -6.08
CA ALA A 58 -16.60 -11.36 -6.73
C ALA A 58 -16.78 -9.90 -6.33
N TYR A 59 -15.68 -9.16 -6.34
CA TYR A 59 -15.68 -7.70 -6.22
C TYR A 59 -15.27 -7.12 -7.56
N VAL A 60 -16.12 -6.26 -8.12
CA VAL A 60 -16.00 -5.75 -9.48
C VAL A 60 -15.79 -4.24 -9.46
N VAL A 61 -14.79 -3.79 -10.20
CA VAL A 61 -14.47 -2.38 -10.42
C VAL A 61 -14.75 -2.04 -11.87
N ALA A 62 -15.43 -0.92 -12.11
CA ALA A 62 -15.74 -0.44 -13.44
C ALA A 62 -14.49 -0.09 -14.25
N GLY A 63 -14.53 -0.34 -15.56
CA GLY A 63 -13.44 -0.07 -16.48
C GLY A 63 -12.39 -1.17 -16.54
N ALA A 64 -11.81 -1.34 -17.72
CA ALA A 64 -10.84 -2.40 -18.02
C ALA A 64 -9.42 -2.08 -17.52
N SER A 65 -9.11 -0.81 -17.27
CA SER A 65 -7.76 -0.39 -16.84
C SER A 65 -7.82 0.82 -15.94
N SER A 66 -6.82 0.92 -15.06
CA SER A 66 -6.62 2.06 -14.19
C SER A 66 -6.00 3.25 -14.94
N SER A 67 -6.38 4.46 -14.53
CA SER A 67 -5.74 5.70 -14.97
C SER A 67 -4.33 5.89 -14.40
N ALA A 68 -4.04 5.29 -13.25
CA ALA A 68 -2.72 5.32 -12.63
C ALA A 68 -1.86 4.16 -13.13
N ARG A 69 -0.64 4.44 -13.59
CA ARG A 69 0.22 3.44 -14.23
C ARG A 69 1.66 3.53 -13.73
N THR A 70 2.33 2.38 -13.67
CA THR A 70 3.76 2.30 -13.33
C THR A 70 4.47 1.23 -14.18
N PRO A 71 5.70 1.48 -14.66
CA PRO A 71 6.52 0.44 -15.29
C PRO A 71 7.27 -0.43 -14.26
N LEU A 72 7.14 -0.13 -12.96
CA LEU A 72 7.88 -0.81 -11.90
C LEU A 72 7.15 -2.08 -11.47
N ALA A 73 7.83 -3.22 -11.54
CA ALA A 73 7.31 -4.51 -11.09
C ALA A 73 7.26 -4.66 -9.55
N GLY A 74 7.97 -3.79 -8.83
CA GLY A 74 7.93 -3.69 -7.37
C GLY A 74 7.64 -2.24 -6.97
N PRO A 75 6.42 -1.73 -7.21
CA PRO A 75 6.13 -0.33 -6.93
C PRO A 75 6.14 -0.03 -5.43
N ALA A 76 6.43 1.22 -5.12
CA ALA A 76 6.29 1.77 -3.79
C ALA A 76 5.27 2.91 -3.80
N PHE A 77 4.64 3.11 -2.65
CA PHE A 77 3.66 4.16 -2.44
C PHE A 77 4.04 4.98 -1.21
N VAL A 78 3.66 6.24 -1.22
CA VAL A 78 3.51 7.04 0.00
C VAL A 78 2.04 7.30 0.27
N PHE A 79 1.68 7.20 1.53
CA PHE A 79 0.29 7.25 1.97
C PHE A 79 0.18 8.05 3.27
N GLN A 80 -0.59 9.12 3.23
CA GLN A 80 -0.90 9.95 4.41
C GLN A 80 -2.33 9.69 4.83
N SER A 81 -2.52 9.13 6.02
CA SER A 81 -3.87 8.89 6.53
C SER A 81 -3.91 8.86 8.06
N ASP A 82 -4.96 9.46 8.62
CA ASP A 82 -5.34 9.31 10.03
C ASP A 82 -6.60 8.45 10.18
N LYS A 83 -7.28 8.14 9.07
CA LYS A 83 -8.57 7.43 9.05
C LYS A 83 -8.43 5.97 8.65
N ILE A 84 -7.55 5.69 7.70
CA ILE A 84 -7.33 4.35 7.15
C ILE A 84 -6.07 3.77 7.77
N PRO A 85 -6.16 2.68 8.55
CA PRO A 85 -4.98 2.01 9.06
C PRO A 85 -4.16 1.43 7.90
N ALA A 86 -2.95 1.95 7.69
CA ALA A 86 -2.10 1.53 6.58
C ALA A 86 -1.74 0.04 6.67
N GLU A 87 -1.62 -0.50 7.88
CA GLU A 87 -1.31 -1.90 8.15
C GLU A 87 -2.43 -2.87 7.75
N LYS A 88 -3.63 -2.35 7.54
CA LYS A 88 -4.80 -3.11 7.09
C LYS A 88 -5.07 -3.00 5.59
N LEU A 89 -4.19 -2.34 4.85
CA LEU A 89 -4.24 -2.35 3.39
C LEU A 89 -3.83 -3.73 2.87
N GLN A 90 -4.58 -4.20 1.89
CA GLN A 90 -4.32 -5.45 1.18
C GLN A 90 -4.19 -5.17 -0.31
N LEU A 91 -3.25 -5.83 -0.97
CA LEU A 91 -3.01 -5.69 -2.41
C LEU A 91 -3.53 -6.91 -3.15
N TYR A 92 -4.41 -6.69 -4.12
CA TYR A 92 -4.93 -7.74 -4.98
C TYR A 92 -4.63 -7.48 -6.45
N ARG A 93 -4.49 -8.56 -7.22
CA ARG A 93 -4.49 -8.53 -8.68
C ARG A 93 -5.93 -8.69 -9.16
N PHE A 94 -6.31 -7.91 -10.16
CA PHE A 94 -7.57 -8.05 -10.86
C PHE A 94 -7.43 -8.92 -12.11
N ASP A 95 -8.48 -9.67 -12.39
CA ASP A 95 -8.74 -10.21 -13.72
C ASP A 95 -9.57 -9.20 -14.51
N VAL A 96 -9.22 -9.01 -15.78
CA VAL A 96 -9.97 -8.13 -16.68
C VAL A 96 -10.92 -8.98 -17.52
N LYS A 97 -12.22 -8.75 -17.36
CA LYS A 97 -13.28 -9.46 -18.07
C LYS A 97 -14.41 -8.51 -18.44
N ASN A 98 -14.90 -8.61 -19.67
CA ASN A 98 -16.06 -7.83 -20.14
C ASN A 98 -15.93 -6.31 -19.89
N GLY A 99 -14.72 -5.76 -20.05
CA GLY A 99 -14.45 -4.34 -19.84
C GLY A 99 -14.45 -3.90 -18.38
N GLN A 100 -14.36 -4.82 -17.44
CA GLN A 100 -14.30 -4.58 -15.99
C GLN A 100 -13.10 -5.30 -15.37
N ARG A 101 -12.72 -4.87 -14.18
CA ARG A 101 -11.69 -5.49 -13.35
C ARG A 101 -12.39 -6.22 -12.21
N GLU A 102 -12.02 -7.47 -11.95
CA GLU A 102 -12.65 -8.25 -10.89
C GLU A 102 -11.66 -9.07 -10.07
N VAL A 103 -12.01 -9.31 -8.82
CA VAL A 103 -11.36 -10.28 -7.93
C VAL A 103 -12.44 -11.24 -7.43
N VAL A 104 -12.29 -12.52 -7.74
CA VAL A 104 -13.11 -13.57 -7.12
C VAL A 104 -12.53 -13.85 -5.74
N THR A 105 -13.29 -13.57 -4.70
CA THR A 105 -12.84 -13.75 -3.31
C THR A 105 -13.26 -15.07 -2.71
N SER A 106 -14.34 -15.67 -3.21
CA SER A 106 -14.86 -16.95 -2.75
C SER A 106 -15.39 -17.78 -3.92
N HIS A 107 -15.10 -19.08 -3.89
CA HIS A 107 -15.67 -20.08 -4.78
C HIS A 107 -16.24 -21.25 -3.98
N LYS A 108 -17.51 -21.59 -4.19
CA LYS A 108 -18.23 -22.64 -3.42
C LYS A 108 -18.06 -22.47 -1.90
N GLY A 109 -18.12 -21.23 -1.40
CA GLY A 109 -18.00 -20.90 0.01
C GLY A 109 -16.57 -20.94 0.57
N LYS A 110 -15.55 -21.20 -0.25
CA LYS A 110 -14.14 -21.19 0.16
C LYS A 110 -13.43 -19.93 -0.34
N ALA A 111 -12.63 -19.30 0.52
CA ALA A 111 -11.78 -18.17 0.13
C ALA A 111 -10.74 -18.60 -0.92
N VAL A 112 -10.65 -17.86 -2.04
CA VAL A 112 -9.74 -18.15 -3.16
C VAL A 112 -8.84 -16.98 -3.54
N ALA A 113 -9.15 -15.76 -3.09
CA ALA A 113 -8.28 -14.61 -3.32
C ALA A 113 -7.07 -14.64 -2.37
N HIS A 114 -5.89 -14.36 -2.93
CA HIS A 114 -4.66 -14.26 -2.18
C HIS A 114 -4.06 -12.86 -2.36
N PRO A 115 -3.96 -12.06 -1.28
CA PRO A 115 -3.32 -10.77 -1.36
C PRO A 115 -1.83 -10.93 -1.71
N ARG A 116 -1.29 -9.96 -2.44
CA ARG A 116 0.13 -9.83 -2.72
C ARG A 116 0.84 -9.28 -1.48
N ARG A 117 2.11 -9.62 -1.32
CA ARG A 117 2.88 -9.18 -0.15
C ARG A 117 3.27 -7.72 -0.27
N ILE A 118 3.01 -6.99 0.80
CA ILE A 118 3.41 -5.60 0.97
C ILE A 118 4.06 -5.41 2.33
N ASN A 119 5.00 -4.48 2.42
CA ASN A 119 5.57 -3.98 3.66
C ASN A 119 5.08 -2.57 3.90
N VAL A 120 4.62 -2.30 5.11
CA VAL A 120 4.13 -0.97 5.52
C VAL A 120 5.08 -0.41 6.56
N ASN A 121 5.74 0.69 6.24
CA ASN A 121 6.72 1.35 7.07
C ASN A 121 6.24 2.73 7.49
N PRO A 122 6.04 3.00 8.79
CA PRO A 122 5.67 4.32 9.26
C PRO A 122 6.84 5.30 9.07
N LEU A 123 6.53 6.49 8.55
CA LEU A 123 7.49 7.59 8.35
C LEU A 123 7.29 8.74 9.33
N GLY A 124 6.33 8.62 10.25
CA GLY A 124 5.96 9.62 11.23
C GLY A 124 4.81 10.52 10.79
N GLY A 125 4.03 11.01 11.78
CA GLY A 125 2.94 11.97 11.53
C GLY A 125 1.80 11.45 10.64
N GLY A 126 1.49 10.14 10.68
CA GLY A 126 0.46 9.54 9.85
C GLY A 126 0.87 9.31 8.39
N LEU A 127 2.16 9.47 8.07
CA LEU A 127 2.73 9.16 6.75
C LEU A 127 3.34 7.76 6.77
N PHE A 128 3.06 6.99 5.72
CA PHE A 128 3.53 5.62 5.55
C PHE A 128 4.17 5.44 4.18
N LYS A 129 5.20 4.59 4.12
CA LYS A 129 5.72 4.02 2.89
C LYS A 129 5.21 2.60 2.76
N ILE A 130 4.58 2.29 1.64
CA ILE A 130 4.10 0.94 1.32
C ILE A 130 4.95 0.43 0.17
N GLU A 131 5.59 -0.71 0.35
CA GLU A 131 6.46 -1.33 -0.65
C GLU A 131 5.90 -2.70 -1.02
N VAL A 132 5.77 -2.97 -2.30
CA VAL A 132 5.41 -4.31 -2.77
C VAL A 132 6.63 -5.20 -2.63
N ASP A 133 6.48 -6.31 -1.88
CA ASP A 133 7.56 -7.25 -1.52
C ASP A 133 7.51 -8.52 -2.39
N GLU A 134 7.17 -8.36 -3.65
CA GLU A 134 7.23 -9.41 -4.67
C GLU A 134 7.25 -8.79 -6.06
N HIS A 135 7.63 -9.58 -7.06
CA HIS A 135 7.54 -9.16 -8.45
C HIS A 135 6.09 -9.22 -8.93
N LEU A 136 5.57 -8.08 -9.39
CA LEU A 136 4.27 -8.01 -10.04
C LEU A 136 4.43 -8.14 -11.55
N ASP A 137 3.69 -9.06 -12.14
CA ASP A 137 3.54 -9.12 -13.60
C ASP A 137 2.72 -7.93 -14.11
N ASN A 138 2.82 -7.65 -15.41
CA ASN A 138 1.95 -6.66 -16.04
C ASN A 138 0.48 -7.01 -15.79
N GLY A 139 -0.30 -6.02 -15.41
CA GLY A 139 -1.72 -6.23 -15.06
C GLY A 139 -2.31 -5.13 -14.21
N GLU A 140 -3.56 -5.34 -13.83
CA GLU A 140 -4.35 -4.44 -13.00
C GLU A 140 -4.30 -4.86 -11.54
N TYR A 141 -4.13 -3.90 -10.64
CA TYR A 141 -3.98 -4.12 -9.21
C TYR A 141 -4.78 -3.08 -8.41
N GLY A 142 -5.09 -3.43 -7.17
CA GLY A 142 -5.72 -2.50 -6.25
C GLY A 142 -5.30 -2.73 -4.80
N LEU A 143 -5.00 -1.63 -4.11
CA LEU A 143 -4.91 -1.59 -2.66
C LEU A 143 -6.32 -1.36 -2.11
N THR A 144 -6.71 -2.11 -1.11
CA THR A 144 -8.01 -1.96 -0.44
C THR A 144 -7.85 -2.07 1.07
N PRO A 145 -8.49 -1.19 1.85
CA PRO A 145 -8.58 -1.38 3.29
C PRO A 145 -9.38 -2.65 3.61
N GLU A 146 -8.96 -3.38 4.64
CA GLU A 146 -9.72 -4.50 5.17
C GLU A 146 -11.15 -4.04 5.53
N ASP A 147 -12.14 -4.87 5.22
CA ASP A 147 -13.57 -4.59 5.46
C ASP A 147 -14.12 -3.34 4.76
N SER A 148 -13.53 -2.92 3.66
CA SER A 148 -13.95 -1.79 2.86
C SER A 148 -14.13 -2.16 1.38
N ASN A 149 -15.07 -1.49 0.72
CA ASN A 149 -15.24 -1.59 -0.74
C ASN A 149 -14.43 -0.53 -1.50
N GLN A 150 -13.77 0.38 -0.79
CA GLN A 150 -12.89 1.37 -1.40
C GLN A 150 -11.64 0.69 -1.97
N VAL A 151 -11.28 1.03 -3.19
CA VAL A 151 -10.12 0.48 -3.88
C VAL A 151 -9.28 1.60 -4.50
N PHE A 152 -7.99 1.48 -4.33
CA PHE A 152 -6.98 2.36 -4.92
C PHE A 152 -6.28 1.59 -6.05
N CYS A 153 -6.71 1.82 -7.29
CA CYS A 153 -6.28 1.04 -8.43
C CYS A 153 -5.06 1.62 -9.13
N PHE A 154 -4.25 0.72 -9.69
CA PHE A 154 -3.11 1.05 -10.54
C PHE A 154 -2.82 -0.10 -11.50
N GLN A 155 -2.11 0.22 -12.60
CA GLN A 155 -1.65 -0.73 -13.61
C GLN A 155 -0.13 -0.84 -13.59
N VAL A 156 0.38 -2.06 -13.69
CA VAL A 156 1.79 -2.38 -14.02
C VAL A 156 1.87 -2.71 -15.50
N TYR A 157 2.81 -2.09 -16.27
CA TYR A 157 2.95 -2.28 -17.72
C TYR A 157 4.39 -2.43 -18.19
#